data_b2decfaf98e388d100f0203cc7a12695
#
_entry.id   b2decfaf98e388d100f0203cc7a12695
#
_cell.length_a   1.000
_cell.length_b   1.000
_cell.length_c   1.000
_cell.angle_alpha   90.00
_cell.angle_beta   90.00
_cell.angle_gamma   90.00
#
_symmetry.space_group_name_H-M   'P 1'
#
loop_
_entity.id
_entity.type
_entity.pdbx_description
1 polymer ?
#
loop_
_entity_poly.entity_id
_entity_poly.type
_entity_poly.pdbx_seq_one_letter_code
_entity_poly.pdbx_strand_id
1 'polypeptide(L)'
;MDEKIQKILKEKIHESMNGINEITTLVNSLEQTKNPNVFGQGIVIGRLYNSFYYQYRRILKRNPTEQEFSEFIQLLKEHENELGPFS
;
A
#
# COMPACT_ATOMS: atom_id res chain seq x y z
N MET A 1 -5.48 11.73 10.87
CA MET A 1 -6.14 10.54 10.29
C MET A 1 -6.96 9.85 11.38
N ASP A 2 -8.11 9.33 11.03
CA ASP A 2 -8.93 8.54 11.95
C ASP A 2 -8.11 7.40 12.56
N GLU A 3 -8.18 7.22 13.87
CA GLU A 3 -7.35 6.22 14.58
C GLU A 3 -7.65 4.78 14.14
N LYS A 4 -8.92 4.46 13.90
CA LYS A 4 -9.32 3.14 13.47
C LYS A 4 -8.79 2.84 12.06
N ILE A 5 -8.87 3.81 11.18
CA ILE A 5 -8.36 3.68 9.81
C ILE A 5 -6.84 3.56 9.83
N GLN A 6 -6.17 4.38 10.63
CA GLN A 6 -4.71 4.32 10.76
C GLN A 6 -4.25 2.94 11.23
N LYS A 7 -4.95 2.37 12.21
CA LYS A 7 -4.63 1.02 12.71
C LYS A 7 -4.78 -0.03 11.63
N ILE A 8 -5.87 0.03 10.86
CA ILE A 8 -6.12 -0.90 9.76
C ILE A 8 -5.01 -0.80 8.72
N LEU A 9 -4.62 0.42 8.36
CA LEU A 9 -3.58 0.63 7.36
C LEU A 9 -2.21 0.13 7.84
N LYS A 10 -1.87 0.34 9.11
CA LYS A 10 -0.64 -0.19 9.68
C LYS A 10 -0.61 -1.72 9.64
N GLU A 11 -1.73 -2.37 9.96
CA GLU A 11 -1.84 -3.82 9.87
C GLU A 11 -1.63 -4.30 8.44
N LYS A 12 -2.21 -3.61 7.46
CA LYS A 12 -2.05 -3.95 6.05
C LYS A 12 -0.61 -3.76 5.57
N ILE A 13 0.07 -2.75 6.07
CA ILE A 13 1.49 -2.55 5.76
C ILE A 13 2.31 -3.73 6.29
N HIS A 14 2.09 -4.13 7.54
CA HIS A 14 2.79 -5.28 8.13
C HIS A 14 2.50 -6.57 7.38
N GLU A 15 1.26 -6.73 6.89
CA GLU A 15 0.85 -7.91 6.14
C GLU A 15 1.32 -7.90 4.68
N SER A 16 1.83 -6.78 4.19
CA SER A 16 2.18 -6.63 2.77
C SER A 16 3.23 -7.65 2.32
N MET A 17 4.08 -8.11 3.23
CA MET A 17 5.10 -9.10 2.92
C MET A 17 4.54 -10.51 2.74
N ASN A 18 3.35 -10.79 3.24
CA ASN A 18 2.76 -12.13 3.15
C ASN A 18 2.43 -12.55 1.72
N GLY A 19 2.23 -11.57 0.84
CA GLY A 19 1.93 -11.84 -0.57
C GLY A 19 3.10 -11.65 -1.51
N ILE A 20 4.32 -11.52 -0.96
CA ILE A 20 5.50 -11.16 -1.77
C ILE A 20 5.81 -12.18 -2.86
N ASN A 21 5.67 -13.47 -2.57
CA ASN A 21 5.97 -14.52 -3.54
C ASN A 21 4.99 -14.50 -4.71
N GLU A 22 3.72 -14.26 -4.42
CA GLU A 22 2.69 -14.14 -5.45
C GLU A 22 2.92 -12.92 -6.33
N ILE A 23 3.24 -11.78 -5.71
CA ILE A 23 3.54 -10.55 -6.44
C ILE A 23 4.77 -10.74 -7.33
N THR A 24 5.82 -11.37 -6.80
CA THR A 24 7.05 -11.65 -7.55
C THR A 24 6.75 -12.54 -8.76
N THR A 25 5.93 -13.57 -8.57
CA THR A 25 5.53 -14.46 -9.66
C THR A 25 4.76 -13.69 -10.73
N LEU A 26 3.81 -12.86 -10.30
CA LEU A 26 3.02 -12.03 -11.21
C LEU A 26 3.91 -11.12 -12.05
N VAL A 27 4.79 -10.38 -11.38
CA VAL A 27 5.68 -9.42 -12.04
C VAL A 27 6.62 -10.12 -13.02
N ASN A 28 7.20 -11.26 -12.62
CA ASN A 28 8.13 -12.00 -13.48
C ASN A 28 7.44 -12.67 -14.65
N SER A 29 6.12 -12.84 -14.58
CA SER A 29 5.34 -13.39 -15.70
C SER A 29 5.05 -12.36 -16.78
N LEU A 30 5.29 -11.08 -16.54
CA LEU A 30 5.02 -10.01 -17.49
C LEU A 30 6.30 -9.67 -18.26
N GLU A 31 6.33 -10.04 -19.53
CA GLU A 31 7.52 -9.91 -20.37
C GLU A 31 7.97 -8.46 -20.61
N GLN A 32 7.04 -7.52 -20.50
CA GLN A 32 7.32 -6.11 -20.79
C GLN A 32 7.75 -5.29 -19.59
N THR A 33 7.92 -5.94 -18.44
CA THR A 33 8.32 -5.24 -17.21
C THR A 33 9.83 -4.95 -17.24
N LYS A 34 10.19 -3.66 -17.30
CA LYS A 34 11.60 -3.26 -17.37
C LYS A 34 12.30 -3.27 -16.01
N ASN A 35 11.56 -3.00 -14.94
CA ASN A 35 12.11 -3.00 -13.59
C ASN A 35 11.14 -3.73 -12.66
N PRO A 36 11.32 -5.06 -12.48
CA PRO A 36 10.40 -5.86 -11.66
C PRO A 36 10.31 -5.40 -10.22
N ASN A 37 11.41 -4.91 -9.65
CA ASN A 37 11.42 -4.48 -8.25
C ASN A 37 10.55 -3.24 -8.03
N VAL A 38 10.71 -2.23 -8.88
CA VAL A 38 9.91 -1.00 -8.81
C VAL A 38 8.45 -1.32 -9.09
N PHE A 39 8.17 -2.18 -10.08
CA PHE A 39 6.81 -2.56 -10.43
C PHE A 39 6.15 -3.29 -9.26
N GLY A 40 6.86 -4.23 -8.62
CA GLY A 40 6.33 -4.97 -7.47
C GLY A 40 6.03 -4.04 -6.29
N GLN A 41 6.92 -3.09 -6.01
CA GLN A 41 6.68 -2.09 -4.98
C GLN A 41 5.45 -1.24 -5.32
N GLY A 42 5.27 -0.88 -6.59
CA GLY A 42 4.10 -0.14 -7.04
C GLY A 42 2.80 -0.90 -6.81
N ILE A 43 2.81 -2.22 -6.98
CA ILE A 43 1.63 -3.05 -6.69
C ILE A 43 1.28 -2.98 -5.20
N VAL A 44 2.27 -3.12 -4.32
CA VAL A 44 2.05 -3.03 -2.86
C VAL A 44 1.49 -1.66 -2.48
N ILE A 45 2.11 -0.59 -2.98
CA ILE A 45 1.66 0.78 -2.69
C ILE A 45 0.27 1.03 -3.25
N GLY A 46 -0.01 0.54 -4.46
CA GLY A 46 -1.33 0.67 -5.08
C GLY A 46 -2.43 -0.03 -4.28
N ARG A 47 -2.14 -1.21 -3.72
CA ARG A 47 -3.08 -1.92 -2.85
C ARG A 47 -3.37 -1.12 -1.58
N LEU A 48 -2.33 -0.53 -0.98
CA LEU A 48 -2.49 0.29 0.21
C LEU A 48 -3.27 1.57 -0.10
N TYR A 49 -3.00 2.19 -1.23
CA TYR A 49 -3.72 3.38 -1.68
C TYR A 49 -5.21 3.08 -1.87
N ASN A 50 -5.52 1.96 -2.50
CA ASN A 50 -6.91 1.54 -2.67
C ASN A 50 -7.57 1.27 -1.31
N SER A 51 -6.86 0.62 -0.39
CA SER A 51 -7.36 0.36 0.96
C SER A 51 -7.65 1.65 1.72
N PHE A 52 -6.78 2.65 1.56
CA PHE A 52 -6.96 3.95 2.19
C PHE A 52 -8.32 4.57 1.82
N TYR A 53 -8.62 4.63 0.51
CA TYR A 53 -9.91 5.14 0.05
C TYR A 53 -11.07 4.28 0.51
N TYR A 54 -10.91 2.96 0.40
CA TYR A 54 -11.96 2.01 0.79
C TYR A 54 -12.35 2.18 2.25
N GLN A 55 -11.37 2.30 3.16
CA GLN A 55 -11.66 2.42 4.59
C GLN A 55 -12.37 3.72 4.92
N TYR A 56 -12.00 4.83 4.27
CA TYR A 56 -12.69 6.09 4.49
C TYR A 56 -14.14 6.02 4.05
N ARG A 57 -14.40 5.46 2.87
CA ARG A 57 -15.77 5.28 2.39
C ARG A 57 -16.57 4.33 3.27
N ARG A 58 -15.97 3.27 3.74
CA ARG A 58 -16.64 2.25 4.55
C ARG A 58 -16.95 2.77 5.95
N ILE A 59 -16.00 3.40 6.60
CA ILE A 59 -16.09 3.77 8.01
C ILE A 59 -16.70 5.17 8.18
N LEU A 60 -16.22 6.16 7.41
CA LEU A 60 -16.64 7.55 7.55
C LEU A 60 -17.65 8.00 6.50
N LYS A 61 -17.98 7.13 5.55
CA LYS A 61 -18.99 7.38 4.51
C LYS A 61 -18.66 8.60 3.64
N ARG A 62 -17.37 8.87 3.43
CA ARG A 62 -16.87 9.95 2.59
C ARG A 62 -15.50 9.61 2.06
N ASN A 63 -15.04 10.36 1.06
CA ASN A 63 -13.67 10.26 0.57
C ASN A 63 -12.71 10.92 1.58
N PRO A 64 -11.43 10.54 1.57
CA PRO A 64 -10.43 11.23 2.38
C PRO A 64 -10.25 12.69 1.92
N THR A 65 -9.84 13.54 2.86
CA THR A 65 -9.48 14.93 2.56
C THR A 65 -8.02 15.00 2.10
N GLU A 66 -7.61 16.18 1.59
CA GLU A 66 -6.21 16.40 1.22
C GLU A 66 -5.28 16.25 2.41
N GLN A 67 -5.70 16.71 3.60
CA GLN A 67 -4.91 16.56 4.81
C GLN A 67 -4.73 15.07 5.15
N GLU A 68 -5.78 14.29 5.04
CA GLU A 68 -5.74 12.86 5.30
C GLU A 68 -4.87 12.13 4.29
N PHE A 69 -4.88 12.56 3.04
CA PHE A 69 -3.99 12.03 2.03
C PHE A 69 -2.52 12.31 2.37
N SER A 70 -2.21 13.52 2.84
CA SER A 70 -0.86 13.88 3.27
C SER A 70 -0.41 13.01 4.45
N GLU A 71 -1.31 12.73 5.37
CA GLU A 71 -1.04 11.85 6.51
C GLU A 71 -0.80 10.40 6.06
N PHE A 72 -1.53 9.96 5.04
CA PHE A 72 -1.30 8.63 4.44
C PHE A 72 0.10 8.55 3.82
N ILE A 73 0.51 9.57 3.08
CA ILE A 73 1.87 9.62 2.51
C ILE A 73 2.92 9.54 3.62
N GLN A 74 2.70 10.29 4.71
CA GLN A 74 3.63 10.28 5.85
C GLN A 74 3.71 8.88 6.47
N LEU A 75 2.57 8.20 6.60
CA LEU A 75 2.52 6.85 7.11
C LEU A 75 3.34 5.89 6.24
N LEU A 76 3.21 6.00 4.92
CA LEU A 76 4.00 5.19 3.99
C LEU A 76 5.50 5.46 4.16
N LYS A 77 5.89 6.72 4.31
CA LYS A 77 7.29 7.08 4.49
C LYS A 77 7.87 6.50 5.77
N GLU A 78 7.09 6.49 6.84
CA GLU A 78 7.51 5.94 8.12
C GLU A 78 7.72 4.43 8.07
N HIS A 79 7.12 3.75 7.11
CA HIS A 79 7.14 2.30 6.97
C HIS A 79 7.74 1.84 5.64
N GLU A 80 8.54 2.67 4.99
CA GLU A 80 9.12 2.34 3.68
C GLU A 80 9.83 1.00 3.68
N ASN A 81 10.55 0.69 4.78
CA ASN A 81 11.31 -0.54 4.88
C ASN A 81 10.43 -1.80 4.92
N GLU A 82 9.15 -1.65 5.25
CA GLU A 82 8.21 -2.75 5.30
C GLU A 82 7.46 -2.95 3.99
N LEU A 83 7.65 -2.06 3.01
CA LEU A 83 6.89 -2.11 1.76
C LEU A 83 7.49 -3.06 0.72
N GLY A 84 8.48 -3.82 1.12
CA GLY A 84 8.98 -4.93 0.34
C GLY A 84 10.48 -4.94 0.12
N PRO A 85 11.04 -6.11 -0.15
CA PRO A 85 12.44 -6.29 -0.52
C PRO A 85 12.62 -6.20 -2.03
N PHE A 86 11.90 -5.29 -2.68
CA PHE A 86 11.92 -5.16 -4.14
C PHE A 86 13.09 -4.30 -4.65
N SER A 87 13.93 -3.86 -3.75
CA SER A 87 15.09 -3.06 -4.12
C SER A 87 16.28 -3.92 -4.51
#